data_959e773d77272a6a355026fcb12b0b65
#
_entry.id   959e773d77272a6a355026fcb12b0b65
#
_cell.length_a   1.000
_cell.length_b   1.000
_cell.length_c   1.000
_cell.angle_alpha   90.00
_cell.angle_beta   90.00
_cell.angle_gamma   90.00
#
_symmetry.space_group_name_H-M   'P 1'
#
loop_
_entity.id
_entity.type
_entity.pdbx_description
1 polymer ?
#
loop_
_entity_poly.entity_id
_entity_poly.type
_entity_poly.pdbx_seq_one_letter_code
_entity_poly.pdbx_strand_id
1 'polypeptide(L)'
;EFLSAACKLCLTLAAIGVVLVCIGVSEYDKPENFRGLTKERQPLKVKDMVEVLKGNRPLQCYIISAASDKIAQVTASQAVIGTMLSGIIIGNMGISTILMVIGMLPSILFAVVGAKYAGKHGNKESMVTWTYVCMTVAAVLIVLFIFIDPTLIATAVPMMIAYVVLTLVLNGAKMCVTMSSNAMMADIID
;
A
#
# COMPACT_ATOMS: atom_id res chain seq x y z
N GLU A 1 14.91 -18.36 -19.00
CA GLU A 1 15.01 -19.45 -18.03
C GLU A 1 14.78 -18.97 -16.60
N PHE A 2 15.45 -17.91 -16.13
CA PHE A 2 15.27 -17.37 -14.77
C PHE A 2 13.82 -16.97 -14.45
N LEU A 3 13.15 -16.27 -15.35
CA LEU A 3 11.75 -15.83 -15.16
C LEU A 3 10.80 -17.03 -15.03
N SER A 4 11.01 -18.08 -15.82
CA SER A 4 10.22 -19.30 -15.77
C SER A 4 10.43 -20.07 -14.44
N ALA A 5 11.66 -20.13 -13.95
CA ALA A 5 11.97 -20.75 -12.65
C ALA A 5 11.37 -19.95 -11.48
N ALA A 6 11.51 -18.62 -11.50
CA ALA A 6 10.93 -17.74 -10.50
C ALA A 6 9.40 -17.82 -10.47
N CYS A 7 8.75 -17.87 -11.64
CA CYS A 7 7.30 -18.01 -11.74
C CYS A 7 6.80 -19.34 -11.14
N LYS A 8 7.48 -20.44 -11.42
CA LYS A 8 7.16 -21.77 -10.84
C LYS A 8 7.30 -21.76 -9.31
N LEU A 9 8.38 -21.16 -8.80
CA LEU A 9 8.63 -21.04 -7.37
C LEU A 9 7.56 -20.18 -6.68
N CYS A 10 7.19 -19.04 -7.26
CA CYS A 10 6.12 -18.19 -6.71
C CYS A 10 4.77 -18.91 -6.72
N LEU A 11 4.43 -19.65 -7.78
CA LEU A 11 3.18 -20.40 -7.87
C LEU A 11 3.13 -21.53 -6.82
N THR A 12 4.24 -22.26 -6.63
CA THR A 12 4.27 -23.32 -5.61
C THR A 12 4.15 -22.77 -4.20
N LEU A 13 4.85 -21.66 -3.89
CA LEU A 13 4.72 -20.98 -2.59
C LEU A 13 3.32 -20.44 -2.36
N ALA A 14 2.70 -19.86 -3.39
CA ALA A 14 1.31 -19.38 -3.30
C ALA A 14 0.34 -20.54 -3.04
N ALA A 15 0.49 -21.67 -3.74
CA ALA A 15 -0.34 -22.84 -3.53
C ALA A 15 -0.20 -23.40 -2.10
N ILE A 16 1.03 -23.50 -1.60
CA ILE A 16 1.29 -23.91 -0.21
C ILE A 16 0.63 -22.93 0.77
N GLY A 17 0.77 -21.63 0.54
CA GLY A 17 0.16 -20.58 1.36
C GLY A 17 -1.37 -20.70 1.41
N VAL A 18 -2.02 -20.93 0.28
CA VAL A 18 -3.48 -21.15 0.22
C VAL A 18 -3.88 -22.39 1.01
N VAL A 19 -3.18 -23.50 0.86
CA VAL A 19 -3.45 -24.74 1.62
C VAL A 19 -3.32 -24.50 3.12
N LEU A 20 -2.26 -23.82 3.56
CA LEU A 20 -2.06 -23.47 4.98
C LEU A 20 -3.18 -22.60 5.53
N VAL A 21 -3.64 -21.60 4.76
CA VAL A 21 -4.78 -20.76 5.14
C VAL A 21 -6.05 -21.61 5.25
N CYS A 22 -6.33 -22.47 4.27
CA CYS A 22 -7.50 -23.37 4.31
C CYS A 22 -7.47 -24.29 5.55
N ILE A 23 -6.31 -24.83 5.90
CA ILE A 23 -6.16 -25.65 7.10
C ILE A 23 -6.38 -24.83 8.36
N GLY A 24 -5.78 -23.64 8.45
CA GLY A 24 -5.89 -22.77 9.62
C GLY A 24 -7.30 -22.23 9.85
N VAL A 25 -8.04 -21.98 8.78
CA VAL A 25 -9.42 -21.44 8.87
C VAL A 25 -10.44 -22.58 9.05
N SER A 26 -10.15 -23.81 8.59
CA SER A 26 -11.10 -24.93 8.62
C SER A 26 -11.64 -25.27 10.01
N GLU A 27 -10.86 -25.01 11.05
CA GLU A 27 -11.27 -25.25 12.44
C GLU A 27 -12.27 -24.19 12.94
N TYR A 28 -12.17 -22.96 12.44
CA TYR A 28 -13.04 -21.84 12.81
C TYR A 28 -14.26 -21.70 11.90
N ASP A 29 -14.17 -22.14 10.64
CA ASP A 29 -15.23 -22.06 9.64
C ASP A 29 -16.18 -23.26 9.73
N LYS A 30 -16.61 -23.61 10.95
CA LYS A 30 -17.63 -24.62 11.18
C LYS A 30 -18.99 -23.95 11.34
N PRO A 31 -20.07 -24.50 10.72
CA PRO A 31 -21.43 -23.96 10.85
C PRO A 31 -21.88 -23.79 12.30
N GLU A 32 -21.29 -24.55 13.22
CA GLU A 32 -21.58 -24.50 14.64
C GLU A 32 -21.12 -23.22 15.29
N ASN A 33 -20.00 -22.66 14.87
CA ASN A 33 -19.44 -21.41 15.39
C ASN A 33 -20.26 -20.19 14.95
N PHE A 34 -21.09 -20.34 13.92
CA PHE A 34 -21.96 -19.29 13.39
C PHE A 34 -23.43 -19.46 13.81
N ARG A 35 -23.75 -20.49 14.62
CA ARG A 35 -25.09 -20.67 15.19
C ARG A 35 -25.41 -19.51 16.12
N GLY A 36 -26.38 -18.69 15.73
CA GLY A 36 -26.82 -17.50 16.48
C GLY A 36 -26.41 -16.16 15.84
N LEU A 37 -25.48 -16.16 14.89
CA LEU A 37 -25.13 -14.98 14.08
C LEU A 37 -25.99 -14.90 12.80
N THR A 38 -26.66 -15.99 12.44
CA THR A 38 -27.55 -16.05 11.28
C THR A 38 -28.91 -15.46 11.64
N LYS A 39 -29.02 -14.14 11.72
CA LYS A 39 -30.27 -13.49 11.36
C LYS A 39 -30.48 -13.81 9.88
N GLU A 40 -31.72 -14.26 9.51
CA GLU A 40 -32.05 -14.47 8.10
C GLU A 40 -31.62 -13.29 7.28
N ARG A 41 -30.49 -13.43 6.60
CA ARG A 41 -29.98 -12.39 5.71
C ARG A 41 -30.91 -12.36 4.51
N GLN A 42 -31.76 -11.36 4.45
CA GLN A 42 -32.46 -11.07 3.21
C GLN A 42 -31.41 -10.88 2.10
N PRO A 43 -31.62 -11.45 0.92
CA PRO A 43 -30.68 -11.31 -0.19
C PRO A 43 -30.49 -9.81 -0.49
N LEU A 44 -29.30 -9.29 -0.26
CA LEU A 44 -28.95 -7.89 -0.52
C LEU A 44 -29.17 -7.61 -2.02
N LYS A 45 -30.10 -6.73 -2.31
CA LYS A 45 -30.33 -6.26 -3.68
C LYS A 45 -29.32 -5.15 -3.97
N VAL A 46 -28.86 -5.09 -5.22
CA VAL A 46 -27.95 -4.01 -5.67
C VAL A 46 -28.54 -2.62 -5.39
N LYS A 47 -29.87 -2.50 -5.41
CA LYS A 47 -30.58 -1.25 -5.07
C LYS A 47 -30.32 -0.81 -3.63
N ASP A 48 -30.32 -1.75 -2.69
CA ASP A 48 -30.09 -1.47 -1.26
C ASP A 48 -28.64 -0.99 -1.03
N MET A 49 -27.68 -1.57 -1.76
CA MET A 49 -26.29 -1.11 -1.74
C MET A 49 -26.13 0.31 -2.25
N VAL A 50 -26.83 0.67 -3.34
CA VAL A 50 -26.82 2.03 -3.90
C VAL A 50 -27.49 3.02 -2.95
N GLU A 51 -28.54 2.61 -2.25
CA GLU A 51 -29.25 3.45 -1.29
C GLU A 51 -28.39 3.75 -0.05
N VAL A 52 -27.70 2.73 0.49
CA VAL A 52 -26.72 2.90 1.56
C VAL A 52 -25.57 3.82 1.11
N LEU A 53 -25.07 3.64 -0.11
CA LEU A 53 -24.02 4.48 -0.65
C LEU A 53 -24.45 5.96 -0.77
N LYS A 54 -25.68 6.22 -1.25
CA LYS A 54 -26.22 7.57 -1.38
C LYS A 54 -26.49 8.24 -0.03
N GLY A 55 -26.91 7.48 0.96
CA GLY A 55 -27.23 7.97 2.30
C GLY A 55 -26.01 8.21 3.18
N ASN A 56 -24.87 7.58 2.89
CA ASN A 56 -23.70 7.61 3.76
C ASN A 56 -22.56 8.47 3.14
N ARG A 57 -22.50 9.74 3.52
CA ARG A 57 -21.48 10.69 3.04
C ARG A 57 -20.05 10.28 3.44
N PRO A 58 -19.77 9.81 4.67
CA PRO A 58 -18.45 9.27 5.02
C PRO A 58 -18.00 8.14 4.09
N LEU A 59 -18.89 7.21 3.74
CA LEU A 59 -18.61 6.12 2.84
C LEU A 59 -18.27 6.61 1.42
N GLN A 60 -18.98 7.61 0.90
CA GLN A 60 -18.68 8.23 -0.40
C GLN A 60 -17.27 8.84 -0.41
N CYS A 61 -16.94 9.64 0.61
CA CYS A 61 -15.63 10.25 0.74
C CYS A 61 -14.52 9.19 0.85
N TYR A 62 -14.76 8.12 1.60
CA TYR A 62 -13.84 7.00 1.73
C TYR A 62 -13.58 6.29 0.40
N ILE A 63 -14.63 6.01 -0.38
CA ILE A 63 -14.51 5.36 -1.70
C ILE A 63 -13.67 6.21 -2.65
N ILE A 64 -13.91 7.52 -2.71
CA ILE A 64 -13.14 8.43 -3.55
C ILE A 64 -11.67 8.44 -3.13
N SER A 65 -11.41 8.53 -1.83
CA SER A 65 -10.05 8.50 -1.27
C SER A 65 -9.34 7.18 -1.58
N ALA A 66 -10.00 6.06 -1.32
CA ALA A 66 -9.45 4.72 -1.57
C ALA A 66 -9.21 4.46 -3.07
N ALA A 67 -10.10 4.92 -3.95
CA ALA A 67 -9.91 4.82 -5.40
C ALA A 67 -8.71 5.64 -5.86
N SER A 68 -8.56 6.88 -5.37
CA SER A 68 -7.42 7.73 -5.68
C SER A 68 -6.10 7.12 -5.23
N ASP A 69 -6.07 6.55 -4.01
CA ASP A 69 -4.89 5.86 -3.47
C ASP A 69 -4.54 4.63 -4.31
N LYS A 70 -5.53 3.82 -4.71
CA LYS A 70 -5.31 2.66 -5.58
C LYS A 70 -4.79 3.04 -6.96
N ILE A 71 -5.32 4.09 -7.58
CA ILE A 71 -4.80 4.60 -8.86
C ILE A 71 -3.33 5.02 -8.70
N ALA A 72 -3.00 5.77 -7.65
CA ALA A 72 -1.63 6.19 -7.38
C ALA A 72 -0.69 5.00 -7.12
N GLN A 73 -1.13 4.00 -6.35
CA GLN A 73 -0.35 2.78 -6.09
C GLN A 73 -0.11 1.98 -7.37
N VAL A 74 -1.14 1.74 -8.17
CA VAL A 74 -1.01 0.99 -9.43
C VAL A 74 -0.10 1.72 -10.41
N THR A 75 -0.22 3.05 -10.53
CA THR A 75 0.66 3.85 -11.39
C THR A 75 2.11 3.77 -10.92
N ALA A 76 2.36 3.90 -9.63
CA ALA A 76 3.71 3.85 -9.06
C ALA A 76 4.33 2.44 -9.11
N SER A 77 3.52 1.39 -9.07
CA SER A 77 3.97 -0.01 -9.12
C SER A 77 4.20 -0.55 -10.52
N GLN A 78 3.91 0.24 -11.58
CA GLN A 78 4.23 -0.17 -12.94
C GLN A 78 5.73 -0.39 -13.07
N ALA A 79 6.10 -1.64 -13.38
CA ALA A 79 7.50 -2.06 -13.45
C ALA A 79 8.32 -1.21 -14.44
N VAL A 80 7.68 -0.74 -15.52
CA VAL A 80 8.31 0.14 -16.51
C VAL A 80 8.69 1.48 -15.88
N ILE A 81 7.81 2.11 -15.10
CA ILE A 81 8.07 3.41 -14.47
C ILE A 81 9.06 3.23 -13.31
N GLY A 82 8.83 2.26 -12.44
CA GLY A 82 9.67 2.04 -11.26
C GLY A 82 11.09 1.60 -11.60
N THR A 83 11.25 0.58 -12.46
CA THR A 83 12.57 0.05 -12.83
C THR A 83 13.32 0.92 -13.82
N MET A 84 12.66 1.47 -14.83
CA MET A 84 13.34 2.33 -15.80
C MET A 84 13.73 3.67 -15.18
N LEU A 85 12.82 4.33 -14.46
CA LEU A 85 13.12 5.59 -13.81
C LEU A 85 14.23 5.44 -12.77
N SER A 86 14.13 4.44 -11.91
CA SER A 86 15.18 4.16 -10.91
C SER A 86 16.48 3.71 -11.57
N GLY A 87 16.42 2.93 -12.65
CA GLY A 87 17.59 2.51 -13.41
C GLY A 87 18.29 3.67 -14.10
N ILE A 88 17.55 4.65 -14.63
CA ILE A 88 18.10 5.89 -15.22
C ILE A 88 18.73 6.77 -14.12
N ILE A 89 18.03 6.96 -13.00
CA ILE A 89 18.49 7.83 -11.90
C ILE A 89 19.72 7.24 -11.21
N ILE A 90 19.75 5.92 -10.97
CA ILE A 90 20.84 5.25 -10.29
C ILE A 90 21.96 4.87 -11.26
N GLY A 91 21.68 4.80 -12.55
CA GLY A 91 22.63 4.42 -13.58
C GLY A 91 23.02 2.93 -13.58
N ASN A 92 22.44 2.11 -12.71
CA ASN A 92 22.71 0.68 -12.60
C ASN A 92 21.46 -0.09 -12.19
N MET A 93 20.95 -0.93 -13.10
CA MET A 93 19.74 -1.73 -12.89
C MET A 93 19.86 -2.74 -11.72
N GLY A 94 21.05 -3.30 -11.52
CA GLY A 94 21.30 -4.23 -10.41
C GLY A 94 21.18 -3.56 -9.05
N ILE A 95 21.79 -2.39 -8.88
CA ILE A 95 21.69 -1.57 -7.67
C ILE A 95 20.24 -1.11 -7.45
N SER A 96 19.55 -0.69 -8.51
CA SER A 96 18.15 -0.30 -8.45
C SER A 96 17.26 -1.43 -7.88
N THR A 97 17.44 -2.64 -8.37
CA THR A 97 16.69 -3.81 -7.89
C THR A 97 16.98 -4.12 -6.40
N ILE A 98 18.25 -4.05 -6.00
CA ILE A 98 18.64 -4.25 -4.59
C ILE A 98 18.02 -3.17 -3.69
N LEU A 99 18.02 -1.92 -4.12
CA LEU A 99 17.41 -0.80 -3.38
C LEU A 99 15.89 -0.95 -3.27
N MET A 100 15.21 -1.49 -4.29
CA MET A 100 13.78 -1.80 -4.21
C MET A 100 13.50 -2.85 -3.13
N VAL A 101 14.31 -3.90 -3.04
CA VAL A 101 14.15 -4.95 -2.03
C VAL A 101 14.46 -4.41 -0.62
N ILE A 102 15.56 -3.67 -0.48
CA ILE A 102 15.93 -3.02 0.80
C ILE A 102 14.88 -1.98 1.20
N GLY A 103 14.25 -1.30 0.24
CA GLY A 103 13.19 -0.33 0.46
C GLY A 103 11.94 -0.89 1.14
N MET A 104 11.76 -2.22 1.14
CA MET A 104 10.68 -2.88 1.88
C MET A 104 10.93 -2.89 3.40
N LEU A 105 12.17 -2.91 3.85
CA LEU A 105 12.49 -2.99 5.28
C LEU A 105 12.01 -1.76 6.09
N PRO A 106 12.26 -0.51 5.65
CA PRO A 106 11.72 0.67 6.32
C PRO A 106 10.18 0.66 6.37
N SER A 107 9.50 0.11 5.36
CA SER A 107 8.03 0.03 5.34
C SER A 107 7.46 -0.73 6.53
N ILE A 108 8.14 -1.77 6.99
CA ILE A 108 7.75 -2.54 8.19
C ILE A 108 7.89 -1.68 9.44
N LEU A 109 9.00 -0.94 9.58
CA LEU A 109 9.21 -0.04 10.71
C LEU A 109 8.16 1.08 10.73
N PHE A 110 7.89 1.69 9.60
CA PHE A 110 6.84 2.69 9.46
C PHE A 110 5.44 2.12 9.73
N ALA A 111 5.16 0.87 9.36
CA ALA A 111 3.89 0.22 9.69
C ALA A 111 3.69 0.14 11.22
N VAL A 112 4.72 -0.23 11.98
CA VAL A 112 4.66 -0.26 13.45
C VAL A 112 4.46 1.14 14.04
N VAL A 113 5.18 2.13 13.52
CA VAL A 113 5.03 3.54 13.93
C VAL A 113 3.62 4.05 13.59
N GLY A 114 3.14 3.78 12.39
CA GLY A 114 1.79 4.15 11.94
C GLY A 114 0.70 3.52 12.80
N ALA A 115 0.82 2.23 13.13
CA ALA A 115 -0.12 1.54 14.00
C ALA A 115 -0.13 2.13 15.42
N LYS A 116 1.03 2.44 16.00
CA LYS A 116 1.12 3.11 17.29
C LYS A 116 0.52 4.51 17.27
N TYR A 117 0.75 5.26 16.20
CA TYR A 117 0.20 6.60 16.04
C TYR A 117 -1.33 6.55 15.89
N ALA A 118 -1.85 5.62 15.08
CA ALA A 118 -3.27 5.41 14.90
C ALA A 118 -3.96 4.97 16.21
N GLY A 119 -3.33 4.11 17.00
CA GLY A 119 -3.83 3.70 18.32
C GLY A 119 -3.91 4.85 19.33
N LYS A 120 -3.07 5.88 19.18
CA LYS A 120 -3.05 7.04 20.10
C LYS A 120 -3.99 8.16 19.67
N HIS A 121 -4.10 8.46 18.38
CA HIS A 121 -4.80 9.64 17.86
C HIS A 121 -6.06 9.29 17.03
N GLY A 122 -6.26 7.99 16.77
CA GLY A 122 -7.36 7.50 15.95
C GLY A 122 -6.98 7.36 14.46
N ASN A 123 -7.72 6.48 13.76
CA ASN A 123 -7.44 6.11 12.38
C ASN A 123 -7.57 7.27 11.40
N LYS A 124 -8.57 8.15 11.60
CA LYS A 124 -8.81 9.32 10.74
C LYS A 124 -7.66 10.32 10.81
N GLU A 125 -7.23 10.67 12.02
CA GLU A 125 -6.16 11.65 12.21
C GLU A 125 -4.82 11.11 11.71
N SER A 126 -4.56 9.82 11.95
CA SER A 126 -3.40 9.12 11.42
C SER A 126 -3.36 9.17 9.89
N MET A 127 -4.46 8.83 9.22
CA MET A 127 -4.56 8.86 7.78
C MET A 127 -4.28 10.27 7.22
N VAL A 128 -4.88 11.30 7.79
CA VAL A 128 -4.69 12.69 7.34
C VAL A 128 -3.23 13.13 7.53
N THR A 129 -2.65 12.88 8.70
CA THR A 129 -1.27 13.28 9.01
C THR A 129 -0.27 12.61 8.05
N TRP A 130 -0.36 11.30 7.86
CA TRP A 130 0.54 10.57 6.97
C TRP A 130 0.34 10.92 5.49
N THR A 131 -0.89 11.28 5.10
CA THR A 131 -1.15 11.81 3.75
C THR A 131 -0.44 13.15 3.53
N TYR A 132 -0.46 14.05 4.50
CA TYR A 132 0.29 15.31 4.41
C TYR A 132 1.81 15.05 4.32
N VAL A 133 2.34 14.09 5.07
CA VAL A 133 3.75 13.68 4.94
C VAL A 133 4.05 13.17 3.53
N CYS A 134 3.19 12.32 2.96
CA CYS A 134 3.34 11.86 1.59
C CYS A 134 3.32 13.02 0.58
N MET A 135 2.39 13.97 0.74
CA MET A 135 2.29 15.14 -0.14
C MET A 135 3.53 16.03 -0.07
N THR A 136 4.03 16.29 1.12
CA THR A 136 5.24 17.13 1.29
C THR A 136 6.48 16.45 0.70
N VAL A 137 6.67 15.17 0.94
CA VAL A 137 7.81 14.42 0.37
C VAL A 137 7.69 14.32 -1.16
N ALA A 138 6.49 14.08 -1.68
CA ALA A 138 6.25 14.07 -3.13
C ALA A 138 6.52 15.45 -3.76
N ALA A 139 6.09 16.53 -3.11
CA ALA A 139 6.39 17.90 -3.58
C ALA A 139 7.90 18.18 -3.62
N VAL A 140 8.63 17.75 -2.59
CA VAL A 140 10.11 17.88 -2.57
C VAL A 140 10.75 17.08 -3.71
N LEU A 141 10.28 15.86 -3.99
CA LEU A 141 10.77 15.06 -5.11
C LEU A 141 10.47 15.73 -6.46
N ILE A 142 9.28 16.29 -6.64
CA ILE A 142 8.92 17.03 -7.87
C ILE A 142 9.84 18.23 -8.06
N VAL A 143 10.06 19.01 -7.01
CA VAL A 143 10.96 20.16 -7.05
C VAL A 143 12.38 19.72 -7.41
N LEU A 144 12.85 18.63 -6.81
CA LEU A 144 14.17 18.07 -7.11
C LEU A 144 14.29 17.69 -8.60
N PHE A 145 13.27 17.07 -9.19
CA PHE A 145 13.29 16.69 -10.61
C PHE A 145 13.09 17.87 -11.58
N ILE A 146 12.48 18.97 -11.14
CA ILE A 146 12.36 20.19 -11.96
C ILE A 146 13.67 20.95 -12.05
N PHE A 147 14.39 21.05 -10.92
CA PHE A 147 15.62 21.86 -10.84
C PHE A 147 16.89 21.08 -11.16
N ILE A 148 16.86 19.75 -11.07
CA ILE A 148 18.03 18.90 -11.27
C ILE A 148 17.70 17.88 -12.37
N ASP A 149 18.54 17.89 -13.42
CA ASP A 149 18.42 16.90 -14.49
C ASP A 149 18.57 15.47 -13.92
N PRO A 150 17.63 14.55 -14.16
CA PRO A 150 17.70 13.19 -13.63
C PRO A 150 19.00 12.46 -13.97
N THR A 151 19.63 12.77 -15.10
CA THR A 151 20.91 12.18 -15.51
C THR A 151 22.07 12.61 -14.64
N LEU A 152 22.01 13.81 -14.05
CA LEU A 152 23.02 14.34 -13.12
C LEU A 152 22.91 13.71 -11.73
N ILE A 153 21.74 13.22 -11.34
CA ILE A 153 21.53 12.54 -10.06
C ILE A 153 22.38 11.26 -9.98
N ALA A 154 22.52 10.54 -11.11
CA ALA A 154 23.35 9.34 -11.19
C ALA A 154 24.83 9.61 -10.96
N THR A 155 25.33 10.81 -11.27
CA THR A 155 26.75 11.18 -11.16
C THR A 155 27.09 11.82 -9.81
N ALA A 156 26.12 12.45 -9.15
CA ALA A 156 26.32 13.16 -7.89
C ALA A 156 25.86 12.29 -6.69
N VAL A 157 26.82 11.65 -6.02
CA VAL A 157 26.56 10.77 -4.86
C VAL A 157 25.61 11.40 -3.80
N PRO A 158 25.77 12.65 -3.37
CA PRO A 158 24.88 13.24 -2.37
C PRO A 158 23.43 13.38 -2.87
N MET A 159 23.23 13.65 -4.15
CA MET A 159 21.87 13.73 -4.74
C MET A 159 21.22 12.37 -4.87
N MET A 160 22.00 11.34 -5.21
CA MET A 160 21.53 9.95 -5.23
C MET A 160 21.09 9.50 -3.83
N ILE A 161 21.86 9.82 -2.79
CA ILE A 161 21.50 9.51 -1.39
C ILE A 161 20.22 10.24 -1.01
N ALA A 162 20.08 11.52 -1.34
CA ALA A 162 18.87 12.30 -1.05
C ALA A 162 17.64 11.69 -1.74
N TYR A 163 17.76 11.31 -3.01
CA TYR A 163 16.68 10.63 -3.75
C TYR A 163 16.27 9.32 -3.09
N VAL A 164 17.24 8.47 -2.73
CA VAL A 164 16.98 7.18 -2.08
C VAL A 164 16.29 7.39 -0.74
N VAL A 165 16.78 8.30 0.10
CA VAL A 165 16.19 8.59 1.41
C VAL A 165 14.75 9.10 1.26
N LEU A 166 14.50 10.05 0.36
CA LEU A 166 13.16 10.58 0.11
C LEU A 166 12.21 9.50 -0.38
N THR A 167 12.67 8.61 -1.26
CA THR A 167 11.88 7.48 -1.76
C THR A 167 11.55 6.47 -0.66
N LEU A 168 12.51 6.17 0.23
CA LEU A 168 12.29 5.28 1.38
C LEU A 168 11.27 5.88 2.35
N VAL A 169 11.37 7.17 2.66
CA VAL A 169 10.40 7.87 3.52
C VAL A 169 9.02 7.89 2.88
N LEU A 170 8.92 8.15 1.58
CA LEU A 170 7.66 8.14 0.85
C LEU A 170 6.99 6.77 0.89
N ASN A 171 7.73 5.70 0.66
CA ASN A 171 7.21 4.33 0.72
C ASN A 171 6.77 3.95 2.14
N GLY A 172 7.52 4.34 3.16
CA GLY A 172 7.15 4.16 4.55
C GLY A 172 5.87 4.91 4.93
N ALA A 173 5.76 6.19 4.55
CA ALA A 173 4.58 7.00 4.80
C ALA A 173 3.33 6.45 4.07
N LYS A 174 3.47 5.99 2.83
CA LYS A 174 2.39 5.29 2.09
C LYS A 174 1.89 4.06 2.84
N MET A 175 2.78 3.30 3.46
CA MET A 175 2.39 2.12 4.25
C MET A 175 1.54 2.51 5.45
N CYS A 176 1.88 3.61 6.14
CA CYS A 176 1.09 4.15 7.24
C CYS A 176 -0.31 4.58 6.78
N VAL A 177 -0.42 5.25 5.62
CA VAL A 177 -1.71 5.66 5.03
C VAL A 177 -2.56 4.43 4.72
N THR A 178 -2.00 3.41 4.08
CA THR A 178 -2.70 2.18 3.72
C THR A 178 -3.21 1.44 4.96
N MET A 179 -2.40 1.35 6.01
CA MET A 179 -2.80 0.74 7.29
C MET A 179 -3.97 1.48 7.94
N SER A 180 -3.87 2.80 8.03
CA SER A 180 -4.93 3.65 8.62
C SER A 180 -6.21 3.63 7.78
N SER A 181 -6.09 3.58 6.44
CA SER A 181 -7.22 3.47 5.52
C SER A 181 -7.98 2.15 5.69
N ASN A 182 -7.27 1.03 5.82
CA ASN A 182 -7.89 -0.27 6.03
C ASN A 182 -8.60 -0.36 7.39
N ALA A 183 -8.00 0.21 8.43
CA ALA A 183 -8.62 0.27 9.76
C ALA A 183 -9.86 1.17 9.77
N MET A 184 -9.83 2.31 9.08
CA MET A 184 -10.97 3.22 8.96
C MET A 184 -12.15 2.59 8.20
N MET A 185 -11.88 1.66 7.28
CA MET A 185 -12.93 0.92 6.59
C MET A 185 -13.77 0.08 7.57
N ALA A 186 -13.13 -0.55 8.54
CA ALA A 186 -13.82 -1.30 9.59
C ALA A 186 -14.70 -0.36 10.44
N ASP A 187 -14.15 0.79 10.85
CA ASP A 187 -14.87 1.79 11.65
C ASP A 187 -16.10 2.40 10.95
N ILE A 188 -16.15 2.38 9.61
CA ILE A 188 -17.28 2.92 8.82
C ILE A 188 -18.41 1.87 8.65
N ILE A 189 -18.06 0.59 8.71
CA ILE A 189 -19.00 -0.53 8.50
C ILE A 189 -19.73 -0.87 9.80
N ASP A 190 -19.10 -0.69 10.96
CA ASP A 190 -19.70 -0.87 12.29
C ASP A 190 -20.67 0.28 12.63
#